data_9091a39173eccc8f0e2d6b7265519fcf
#
_entry.id   9091a39173eccc8f0e2d6b7265519fcf
#
_cell.length_a   1.000
_cell.length_b   1.000
_cell.length_c   1.000
_cell.angle_alpha   90.00
_cell.angle_beta   90.00
_cell.angle_gamma   90.00
#
_symmetry.space_group_name_H-M   'P 1'
#
loop_
_entity.id
_entity.type
_entity.pdbx_description
1 polymer ?
#
loop_
_entity_poly.entity_id
_entity_poly.type
_entity_poly.pdbx_seq_one_letter_code
_entity_poly.pdbx_strand_id
1 'polypeptide(L)'
;DDAKESIKENMIMAREIINTEKAPAAIGPYVQAVADNGLLFISGQLGFDVEHDSVIPETVEEQATLSLKNLDAIMTAAGTDRTKVMKTTIFLTDMNDFAKVNEVYGAFFGESKPARSCVAVAALPKAAKVEIECIVSLK
;
A
#
# COMPACT_ATOMS: atom_id res chain seq x y z
N ASP A 1 10.73 -0.46 -37.38
CA ASP A 1 9.43 -0.27 -37.99
C ASP A 1 8.53 0.49 -37.01
N ASP A 2 7.85 1.52 -37.50
CA ASP A 2 7.04 2.46 -36.69
C ASP A 2 5.93 1.78 -35.95
N ALA A 3 5.30 0.75 -36.51
CA ALA A 3 4.22 0.02 -35.85
C ALA A 3 4.75 -0.76 -34.62
N LYS A 4 5.91 -1.38 -34.73
CA LYS A 4 6.55 -2.11 -33.63
C LYS A 4 6.99 -1.16 -32.52
N GLU A 5 7.54 -0.01 -32.88
CA GLU A 5 7.96 1.00 -31.91
C GLU A 5 6.73 1.57 -31.18
N SER A 6 5.64 1.86 -31.90
CA SER A 6 4.41 2.37 -31.32
C SER A 6 3.78 1.34 -30.35
N ILE A 7 3.76 0.06 -30.71
CA ILE A 7 3.27 -1.00 -29.82
C ILE A 7 4.14 -1.09 -28.58
N LYS A 8 5.47 -1.05 -28.74
CA LYS A 8 6.41 -1.10 -27.63
C LYS A 8 6.25 0.09 -26.69
N GLU A 9 6.10 1.30 -27.22
CA GLU A 9 5.86 2.49 -26.43
C GLU A 9 4.53 2.39 -25.66
N ASN A 10 3.45 1.92 -26.29
CA ASN A 10 2.17 1.73 -25.65
C ASN A 10 2.24 0.69 -24.52
N MET A 11 2.98 -0.39 -24.72
CA MET A 11 3.17 -1.42 -23.68
C MET A 11 3.95 -0.89 -22.48
N ILE A 12 4.98 -0.06 -22.73
CA ILE A 12 5.76 0.56 -21.64
C ILE A 12 4.92 1.57 -20.88
N MET A 13 4.12 2.39 -21.59
CA MET A 13 3.30 3.44 -20.97
C MET A 13 2.02 2.92 -20.37
N ALA A 14 1.49 1.75 -20.80
CA ALA A 14 0.23 1.18 -20.33
C ALA A 14 0.35 0.60 -18.93
N ARG A 15 1.54 0.22 -18.49
CA ARG A 15 1.74 -0.40 -17.19
C ARG A 15 3.15 -0.09 -16.69
N GLU A 16 3.22 0.67 -15.61
CA GLU A 16 4.49 1.08 -15.02
C GLU A 16 4.64 0.47 -13.63
N ILE A 17 5.80 -0.11 -13.36
CA ILE A 17 6.14 -0.68 -12.06
C ILE A 17 6.77 0.41 -11.21
N ILE A 18 6.24 0.59 -9.99
CA ILE A 18 6.80 1.51 -9.00
C ILE A 18 7.53 0.68 -7.96
N ASN A 19 8.74 1.10 -7.63
CA ASN A 19 9.57 0.46 -6.62
C ASN A 19 10.34 1.51 -5.84
N THR A 20 10.47 1.33 -4.54
CA THR A 20 11.25 2.23 -3.67
C THR A 20 11.92 1.43 -2.55
N GLU A 21 13.13 1.84 -2.18
CA GLU A 21 13.83 1.27 -1.04
C GLU A 21 13.28 1.74 0.30
N LYS A 22 12.41 2.76 0.29
CA LYS A 22 11.79 3.31 1.51
C LYS A 22 10.58 2.52 1.98
N ALA A 23 10.20 1.48 1.25
CA ALA A 23 9.17 0.52 1.63
C ALA A 23 9.76 -0.89 1.56
N PRO A 24 9.12 -1.89 2.20
CA PRO A 24 9.62 -3.26 2.17
C PRO A 24 9.76 -3.79 0.74
N ALA A 25 10.88 -4.45 0.45
CA ALA A 25 11.10 -5.07 -0.86
C ALA A 25 10.04 -6.14 -1.14
N ALA A 26 9.55 -6.17 -2.37
CA ALA A 26 8.63 -7.22 -2.80
C ALA A 26 9.43 -8.51 -3.02
N ILE A 27 9.22 -9.47 -2.13
CA ILE A 27 9.88 -10.78 -2.19
C ILE A 27 8.87 -11.80 -2.69
N GLY A 28 9.03 -12.23 -3.95
CA GLY A 28 8.11 -13.18 -4.58
C GLY A 28 7.63 -12.67 -5.93
N PRO A 29 6.62 -13.34 -6.52
CA PRO A 29 6.14 -13.02 -7.88
C PRO A 29 5.16 -11.84 -7.88
N TYR A 30 5.55 -10.70 -7.30
CA TYR A 30 4.75 -9.47 -7.28
C TYR A 30 5.65 -8.25 -7.16
N VAL A 31 5.07 -7.07 -7.30
CA VAL A 31 5.77 -5.78 -7.21
C VAL A 31 5.09 -4.92 -6.14
N GLN A 32 5.78 -3.87 -5.70
CA GLN A 32 5.21 -2.95 -4.70
C GLN A 32 3.96 -2.25 -5.21
N ALA A 33 4.00 -1.75 -6.44
CA ALA A 33 2.85 -1.08 -7.03
C ALA A 33 2.93 -1.07 -8.55
N VAL A 34 1.75 -0.94 -9.17
CA VAL A 34 1.59 -0.83 -10.62
C VAL A 34 0.75 0.40 -10.92
N ALA A 35 1.23 1.21 -11.86
CA ALA A 35 0.52 2.39 -12.34
C ALA A 35 0.04 2.16 -13.77
N ASP A 36 -1.21 2.49 -14.04
CA ASP A 36 -1.80 2.43 -15.36
C ASP A 36 -3.06 3.29 -15.39
N ASN A 37 -3.26 3.97 -16.49
CA ASN A 37 -4.50 4.69 -16.76
C ASN A 37 -4.89 5.72 -15.68
N GLY A 38 -3.88 6.37 -15.08
CA GLY A 38 -4.08 7.38 -14.06
C GLY A 38 -4.37 6.85 -12.66
N LEU A 39 -4.20 5.54 -12.45
CA LEU A 39 -4.39 4.89 -11.17
C LEU A 39 -3.12 4.18 -10.72
N LEU A 40 -2.92 4.14 -9.41
CA LEU A 40 -1.84 3.41 -8.78
C LEU A 40 -2.44 2.34 -7.89
N PHE A 41 -2.05 1.09 -8.13
CA PHE A 41 -2.48 -0.07 -7.33
C PHE A 41 -1.30 -0.49 -6.47
N ILE A 42 -1.44 -0.36 -5.16
CA ILE A 42 -0.36 -0.69 -4.22
C ILE A 42 -0.66 -2.01 -3.54
N SER A 43 0.30 -2.93 -3.61
CA SER A 43 0.22 -4.22 -2.91
C SER A 43 0.04 -4.04 -1.42
N GLY A 44 -0.62 -4.99 -0.77
CA GLY A 44 -0.80 -4.99 0.67
C GLY A 44 0.52 -4.79 1.41
N GLN A 45 0.53 -3.85 2.34
CA GLN A 45 1.70 -3.53 3.16
C GLN A 45 1.50 -4.03 4.58
N LEU A 46 2.42 -4.85 5.02
CA LEU A 46 2.56 -5.20 6.44
C LEU A 46 3.33 -4.08 7.14
N GLY A 47 3.29 -4.08 8.45
CA GLY A 47 3.97 -3.07 9.26
C GLY A 47 5.45 -3.34 9.47
N PHE A 48 6.19 -3.64 8.41
CA PHE A 48 7.65 -3.74 8.48
C PHE A 48 8.26 -2.37 8.74
N ASP A 49 9.19 -2.31 9.68
CA ASP A 49 9.97 -1.12 9.96
C ASP A 49 11.27 -1.15 9.14
N VAL A 50 11.21 -0.55 7.95
CA VAL A 50 12.33 -0.57 6.99
C VAL A 50 13.58 0.11 7.54
N GLU A 51 13.43 1.11 8.40
CA GLU A 51 14.54 1.84 9.00
C GLU A 51 15.22 1.06 10.12
N HIS A 52 14.56 0.02 10.66
CA HIS A 52 15.05 -0.79 11.77
C HIS A 52 15.01 -2.29 11.41
N ASP A 53 15.84 -2.68 10.43
CA ASP A 53 16.05 -4.07 10.00
C ASP A 53 14.79 -4.80 9.53
N SER A 54 13.78 -4.06 9.07
CA SER A 54 12.51 -4.62 8.57
C SER A 54 11.83 -5.54 9.58
N VAL A 55 11.87 -5.18 10.86
CA VAL A 55 11.19 -5.91 11.93
C VAL A 55 9.73 -5.47 11.98
N ILE A 56 8.82 -6.40 12.30
CA ILE A 56 7.42 -6.08 12.56
C ILE A 56 7.25 -5.88 14.06
N PRO A 57 6.77 -4.71 14.53
CA PRO A 57 6.54 -4.49 15.96
C PRO A 57 5.38 -5.34 16.50
N GLU A 58 5.27 -5.45 17.81
CA GLU A 58 4.30 -6.34 18.44
C GLU A 58 2.87 -5.82 18.44
N THR A 59 2.66 -4.51 18.61
CA THR A 59 1.31 -3.97 18.75
C THR A 59 0.67 -3.71 17.39
N VAL A 60 -0.66 -3.89 17.33
CA VAL A 60 -1.40 -3.63 16.09
C VAL A 60 -1.35 -2.14 15.72
N GLU A 61 -1.30 -1.24 16.70
CA GLU A 61 -1.21 0.19 16.46
C GLU A 61 0.10 0.55 15.76
N GLU A 62 1.23 0.01 16.24
CA GLU A 62 2.53 0.23 15.63
C GLU A 62 2.60 -0.40 14.23
N GLN A 63 2.04 -1.59 14.08
CA GLN A 63 1.98 -2.25 12.78
C GLN A 63 1.14 -1.45 11.78
N ALA A 64 0.00 -0.93 12.20
CA ALA A 64 -0.86 -0.10 11.35
C ALA A 64 -0.15 1.20 10.93
N THR A 65 0.53 1.85 11.88
CA THR A 65 1.31 3.07 11.62
C THR A 65 2.36 2.83 10.55
N LEU A 66 3.10 1.73 10.67
CA LEU A 66 4.16 1.38 9.70
C LEU A 66 3.60 0.92 8.36
N SER A 67 2.49 0.18 8.36
CA SER A 67 1.81 -0.19 7.11
C SER A 67 1.45 1.06 6.31
N LEU A 68 0.85 2.05 6.97
CA LEU A 68 0.48 3.32 6.33
C LEU A 68 1.71 4.12 5.90
N LYS A 69 2.78 4.12 6.68
CA LYS A 69 4.05 4.76 6.32
C LYS A 69 4.64 4.11 5.06
N ASN A 70 4.57 2.79 4.95
CA ASN A 70 5.06 2.08 3.79
C ASN A 70 4.23 2.41 2.54
N LEU A 71 2.90 2.49 2.67
CA LEU A 71 2.03 2.96 1.59
C LEU A 71 2.39 4.38 1.15
N ASP A 72 2.61 5.28 2.12
CA ASP A 72 2.99 6.67 1.88
C ASP A 72 4.30 6.78 1.09
N ALA A 73 5.29 5.97 1.44
CA ALA A 73 6.57 5.92 0.74
C ALA A 73 6.40 5.52 -0.73
N ILE A 74 5.54 4.54 -1.00
CA ILE A 74 5.26 4.08 -2.36
C ILE A 74 4.49 5.16 -3.14
N MET A 75 3.51 5.82 -2.52
CA MET A 75 2.80 6.93 -3.14
C MET A 75 3.75 8.06 -3.53
N THR A 76 4.66 8.43 -2.63
CA THR A 76 5.66 9.46 -2.87
C THR A 76 6.55 9.10 -4.05
N ALA A 77 6.99 7.85 -4.13
CA ALA A 77 7.80 7.36 -5.25
C ALA A 77 7.05 7.45 -6.59
N ALA A 78 5.73 7.33 -6.56
CA ALA A 78 4.88 7.43 -7.75
C ALA A 78 4.42 8.86 -8.07
N GLY A 79 4.77 9.83 -7.22
CA GLY A 79 4.41 11.24 -7.44
C GLY A 79 2.99 11.60 -7.02
N THR A 80 2.39 10.84 -6.12
CA THR A 80 1.07 11.12 -5.57
C THR A 80 1.14 11.18 -4.05
N ASP A 81 0.00 11.31 -3.39
CA ASP A 81 -0.05 11.43 -1.93
C ASP A 81 -1.37 10.88 -1.35
N ARG A 82 -1.43 10.85 0.00
CA ARG A 82 -2.57 10.27 0.73
C ARG A 82 -3.91 10.95 0.47
N THR A 83 -3.91 12.20 0.06
CA THR A 83 -5.16 12.92 -0.23
C THR A 83 -5.85 12.41 -1.50
N LYS A 84 -5.13 11.64 -2.31
CA LYS A 84 -5.63 11.09 -3.57
C LYS A 84 -5.97 9.60 -3.50
N VAL A 85 -5.92 9.02 -2.31
CA VAL A 85 -6.31 7.62 -2.11
C VAL A 85 -7.82 7.49 -2.34
N MET A 86 -8.20 6.58 -3.21
CA MET A 86 -9.59 6.35 -3.58
C MET A 86 -10.22 5.22 -2.78
N LYS A 87 -9.46 4.17 -2.55
CA LYS A 87 -9.96 2.97 -1.87
C LYS A 87 -8.85 2.31 -1.07
N THR A 88 -9.20 1.89 0.14
CA THR A 88 -8.33 1.03 0.95
C THR A 88 -9.07 -0.26 1.31
N THR A 89 -8.30 -1.32 1.56
CA THR A 89 -8.79 -2.53 2.19
C THR A 89 -7.88 -2.83 3.37
N ILE A 90 -8.47 -3.00 4.55
CA ILE A 90 -7.76 -3.35 5.78
C ILE A 90 -8.07 -4.82 6.09
N PHE A 91 -7.01 -5.60 6.26
CA PHE A 91 -7.09 -6.99 6.68
C PHE A 91 -6.59 -7.10 8.12
N LEU A 92 -7.42 -7.62 9.02
CA LEU A 92 -7.07 -7.82 10.43
C LEU A 92 -7.10 -9.33 10.74
N THR A 93 -6.28 -9.77 11.68
CA THR A 93 -6.39 -11.14 12.19
C THR A 93 -7.35 -11.24 13.38
N ASP A 94 -7.70 -10.09 13.97
CA ASP A 94 -8.63 -10.01 15.10
C ASP A 94 -9.48 -8.74 14.97
N MET A 95 -10.77 -8.88 14.78
CA MET A 95 -11.68 -7.74 14.64
C MET A 95 -11.78 -6.90 15.92
N ASN A 96 -11.36 -7.44 17.07
CA ASN A 96 -11.27 -6.66 18.30
C ASN A 96 -10.23 -5.53 18.22
N ASP A 97 -9.31 -5.60 17.25
CA ASP A 97 -8.33 -4.55 17.01
C ASP A 97 -8.87 -3.39 16.14
N PHE A 98 -10.10 -3.50 15.67
CA PHE A 98 -10.71 -2.54 14.75
C PHE A 98 -10.66 -1.09 15.25
N ALA A 99 -11.04 -0.88 16.51
CA ALA A 99 -11.05 0.48 17.08
C ALA A 99 -9.65 1.09 17.17
N LYS A 100 -8.65 0.29 17.52
CA LYS A 100 -7.25 0.72 17.61
C LYS A 100 -6.70 1.12 16.23
N VAL A 101 -6.99 0.31 15.23
CA VAL A 101 -6.57 0.58 13.84
C VAL A 101 -7.29 1.80 13.29
N ASN A 102 -8.58 1.98 13.60
CA ASN A 102 -9.34 3.16 13.19
C ASN A 102 -8.72 4.47 13.69
N GLU A 103 -8.20 4.50 14.90
CA GLU A 103 -7.53 5.69 15.46
C GLU A 103 -6.30 6.06 14.62
N VAL A 104 -5.45 5.08 14.36
CA VAL A 104 -4.22 5.27 13.55
C VAL A 104 -4.59 5.68 12.12
N TYR A 105 -5.55 4.99 11.53
CA TYR A 105 -6.02 5.24 10.17
C TYR A 105 -6.63 6.64 10.03
N GLY A 106 -7.47 7.03 10.97
CA GLY A 106 -8.09 8.35 10.98
C GLY A 106 -7.07 9.48 11.11
N ALA A 107 -6.06 9.31 11.96
CA ALA A 107 -4.98 10.28 12.09
C ALA A 107 -4.16 10.42 10.79
N PHE A 108 -3.96 9.31 10.08
CA PHE A 108 -3.21 9.32 8.82
C PHE A 108 -3.96 10.06 7.70
N PHE A 109 -5.21 9.71 7.47
CA PHE A 109 -5.98 10.27 6.36
C PHE A 109 -6.61 11.63 6.67
N GLY A 110 -6.93 11.89 7.93
CA GLY A 110 -7.59 13.14 8.31
C GLY A 110 -8.91 13.31 7.59
N GLU A 111 -9.11 14.45 6.94
CA GLU A 111 -10.35 14.74 6.21
C GLU A 111 -10.42 14.09 4.82
N SER A 112 -9.31 13.63 4.28
CA SER A 112 -9.26 13.01 2.96
C SER A 112 -9.66 11.53 3.00
N LYS A 113 -10.78 11.23 3.62
CA LYS A 113 -11.26 9.87 3.89
C LYS A 113 -11.53 9.08 2.61
N PRO A 114 -10.77 8.03 2.31
CA PRO A 114 -11.06 7.18 1.15
C PRO A 114 -12.23 6.24 1.41
N ALA A 115 -12.77 5.65 0.35
CA ALA A 115 -13.65 4.50 0.50
C ALA A 115 -12.86 3.35 1.13
N ARG A 116 -13.52 2.53 1.96
CA ARG A 116 -12.81 1.48 2.72
C ARG A 116 -13.66 0.25 2.95
N SER A 117 -13.00 -0.92 2.91
CA SER A 117 -13.52 -2.16 3.49
C SER A 117 -12.53 -2.65 4.55
N CYS A 118 -13.04 -3.26 5.61
CA CYS A 118 -12.22 -3.87 6.65
C CYS A 118 -12.78 -5.25 6.97
N VAL A 119 -11.92 -6.26 6.90
CA VAL A 119 -12.31 -7.66 7.13
C VAL A 119 -11.31 -8.34 8.04
N ALA A 120 -11.78 -9.33 8.79
CA ALA A 120 -10.91 -10.23 9.52
C ALA A 120 -10.58 -11.44 8.65
N VAL A 121 -9.32 -11.86 8.68
CA VAL A 121 -8.81 -13.00 7.93
C VAL A 121 -8.25 -14.04 8.90
N ALA A 122 -8.09 -15.28 8.43
CA ALA A 122 -7.60 -16.37 9.26
C ALA A 122 -6.15 -16.14 9.71
N ALA A 123 -5.30 -15.57 8.84
CA ALA A 123 -3.89 -15.30 9.12
C ALA A 123 -3.34 -14.31 8.11
N LEU A 124 -2.25 -13.67 8.45
CA LEU A 124 -1.47 -12.81 7.56
C LEU A 124 -0.01 -13.30 7.54
N PRO A 125 0.74 -12.98 6.47
CA PRO A 125 2.15 -13.35 6.42
C PRO A 125 2.91 -12.81 7.64
N LYS A 126 3.93 -13.55 8.08
CA LYS A 126 4.81 -13.16 9.18
C LYS A 126 4.08 -12.99 10.51
N ALA A 127 2.94 -13.67 10.68
CA ALA A 127 2.10 -13.55 11.87
C ALA A 127 1.71 -12.09 12.17
N ALA A 128 1.61 -11.26 11.14
CA ALA A 128 1.20 -9.87 11.27
C ALA A 128 -0.26 -9.78 11.71
N LYS A 129 -0.60 -8.67 12.34
CA LYS A 129 -1.95 -8.41 12.86
C LYS A 129 -2.79 -7.55 11.92
N VAL A 130 -2.14 -6.83 11.02
CA VAL A 130 -2.80 -5.92 10.08
C VAL A 130 -2.03 -5.84 8.77
N GLU A 131 -2.76 -5.73 7.67
CA GLU A 131 -2.23 -5.45 6.33
C GLU A 131 -3.18 -4.48 5.65
N ILE A 132 -2.64 -3.49 4.95
CA ILE A 132 -3.45 -2.49 4.26
C ILE A 132 -2.98 -2.35 2.82
N GLU A 133 -3.92 -2.39 1.88
CA GLU A 133 -3.69 -2.11 0.47
C GLU A 133 -4.50 -0.90 0.03
N CYS A 134 -4.13 -0.28 -1.07
CA CYS A 134 -4.90 0.86 -1.55
C CYS A 134 -4.78 1.09 -3.06
N ILE A 135 -5.74 1.86 -3.56
CA ILE A 135 -5.80 2.36 -4.93
C ILE A 135 -5.78 3.89 -4.84
N VAL A 136 -4.88 4.51 -5.59
CA VAL A 136 -4.61 5.95 -5.50
C VAL A 136 -4.73 6.58 -6.88
N SER A 137 -5.26 7.80 -6.96
CA SER A 137 -5.26 8.57 -8.19
C SER A 137 -3.88 9.18 -8.43
N LEU A 138 -3.45 9.16 -9.69
CA LEU A 138 -2.23 9.84 -10.14
C LEU A 138 -2.52 11.20 -10.78
N LYS A 139 -3.78 11.59 -10.78
CA LYS A 139 -4.20 12.87 -11.41
C LYS A 139 -4.20 14.04 -10.41
#